data_776d6f217980ed6e124352151b4d6a9a
#
_entry.id   776d6f217980ed6e124352151b4d6a9a
#
_cell.length_a   1.000
_cell.length_b   1.000
_cell.length_c   1.000
_cell.angle_alpha   90.00
_cell.angle_beta   90.00
_cell.angle_gamma   90.00
#
_symmetry.space_group_name_H-M   'P 1'
#
loop_
_entity.id
_entity.type
_entity.pdbx_description
1 polymer ?
#
loop_
_entity_poly.entity_id
_entity_poly.type
_entity_poly.pdbx_seq_one_letter_code
_entity_poly.pdbx_strand_id
1 'polypeptide(L)'
;MKKIIIAAAVALVSISANAQPKPAQPEAEYKFTVVKENPITSVKNQYRSSTCWCFSALGFLESEAIRIKNIKDTTLYPDFSEMFVVSHSYKDRAVKYVRTDGHINFAAGSEADDVLHVSEDYGLVPQ
;
A
#
# COMPACT_ATOMS: atom_id res chain seq x y z
N MET A 1 38.72 47.64 5.04
CA MET A 1 38.23 46.30 4.71
C MET A 1 37.27 45.71 5.77
N LYS A 2 37.45 45.95 7.06
CA LYS A 2 36.54 45.40 8.12
C LYS A 2 35.10 45.94 8.10
N LYS A 3 34.86 47.16 7.62
CA LYS A 3 33.51 47.78 7.57
C LYS A 3 32.63 47.24 6.44
N ILE A 4 33.20 46.71 5.36
CA ILE A 4 32.46 46.14 4.22
C ILE A 4 31.93 44.73 4.56
N ILE A 5 32.65 43.98 5.39
CA ILE A 5 32.26 42.63 5.79
C ILE A 5 31.01 42.65 6.72
N ILE A 6 30.90 43.69 7.56
CA ILE A 6 29.75 43.84 8.47
C ILE A 6 28.47 44.20 7.69
N ALA A 7 28.57 45.00 6.64
CA ALA A 7 27.43 45.36 5.80
C ALA A 7 26.90 44.14 4.98
N ALA A 8 27.79 43.26 4.52
CA ALA A 8 27.41 42.04 3.81
C ALA A 8 26.74 40.99 4.73
N ALA A 9 27.15 40.91 5.99
CA ALA A 9 26.54 39.97 6.96
C ALA A 9 25.12 40.40 7.37
N VAL A 10 24.83 41.70 7.44
CA VAL A 10 23.48 42.21 7.76
C VAL A 10 22.51 42.06 6.59
N ALA A 11 22.99 42.11 5.34
CA ALA A 11 22.14 41.91 4.16
C ALA A 11 21.70 40.45 3.96
N LEU A 12 22.46 39.47 4.48
CA LEU A 12 22.10 38.04 4.39
C LEU A 12 21.06 37.59 5.40
N VAL A 13 20.86 38.30 6.50
CA VAL A 13 19.88 37.96 7.55
C VAL A 13 18.45 38.42 7.19
N SER A 14 18.29 39.37 6.27
CA SER A 14 16.99 39.98 5.93
C SER A 14 16.18 39.21 4.87
N ILE A 15 16.71 38.10 4.29
CA ILE A 15 16.02 37.34 3.24
C ILE A 15 15.20 36.16 3.80
N SER A 16 15.38 35.79 5.06
CA SER A 16 14.72 34.61 5.67
C SER A 16 13.40 34.90 6.39
N ALA A 17 12.87 36.12 6.35
CA ALA A 17 11.75 36.49 7.25
C ALA A 17 10.35 36.51 6.58
N ASN A 18 10.17 36.07 5.34
CA ASN A 18 8.89 36.18 4.65
C ASN A 18 8.29 34.85 4.14
N ALA A 19 8.57 33.75 4.80
CA ALA A 19 7.75 32.55 4.64
C ALA A 19 6.56 32.64 5.62
N GLN A 20 5.62 33.53 5.37
CA GLN A 20 4.32 33.45 6.04
C GLN A 20 3.64 32.14 5.61
N PRO A 21 3.19 31.30 6.56
CA PRO A 21 2.36 30.14 6.21
C PRO A 21 1.15 30.66 5.45
N LYS A 22 0.97 30.18 4.21
CA LYS A 22 -0.24 30.46 3.43
C LYS A 22 -1.43 30.08 4.30
N PRO A 23 -2.40 30.98 4.55
CA PRO A 23 -3.58 30.60 5.33
C PRO A 23 -4.21 29.36 4.68
N ALA A 24 -4.44 28.32 5.47
CA ALA A 24 -5.13 27.14 5.01
C ALA A 24 -6.47 27.59 4.42
N GLN A 25 -6.67 27.34 3.13
CA GLN A 25 -7.99 27.54 2.54
C GLN A 25 -8.94 26.62 3.28
N PRO A 26 -10.12 27.09 3.70
CA PRO A 26 -11.11 26.19 4.30
C PRO A 26 -11.37 25.06 3.30
N GLU A 27 -11.05 23.83 3.71
CA GLU A 27 -11.37 22.65 2.90
C GLU A 27 -12.88 22.69 2.66
N ALA A 28 -13.28 22.68 1.41
CA ALA A 28 -14.70 22.59 1.07
C ALA A 28 -15.20 21.27 1.66
N GLU A 29 -16.15 21.36 2.60
CA GLU A 29 -16.75 20.18 3.22
C GLU A 29 -17.60 19.46 2.16
N TYR A 30 -16.98 18.44 1.51
CA TYR A 30 -17.69 17.61 0.55
C TYR A 30 -18.68 16.69 1.27
N LYS A 31 -19.95 16.81 0.93
CA LYS A 31 -21.00 15.90 1.41
C LYS A 31 -21.15 14.75 0.42
N PHE A 32 -20.77 13.56 0.85
CA PHE A 32 -20.92 12.34 0.06
C PHE A 32 -22.18 11.60 0.49
N THR A 33 -22.90 11.06 -0.50
CA THR A 33 -24.02 10.15 -0.26
C THR A 33 -23.59 8.75 -0.68
N VAL A 34 -23.67 7.80 0.24
CA VAL A 34 -23.38 6.40 -0.04
C VAL A 34 -24.51 5.84 -0.91
N VAL A 35 -24.20 5.52 -2.16
CA VAL A 35 -25.15 4.91 -3.12
C VAL A 35 -25.20 3.39 -2.96
N LYS A 36 -24.04 2.78 -2.70
CA LYS A 36 -23.91 1.35 -2.49
C LYS A 36 -22.68 1.07 -1.63
N GLU A 37 -22.84 0.20 -0.66
CA GLU A 37 -21.76 -0.30 0.17
C GLU A 37 -21.57 -1.80 -0.09
N ASN A 38 -20.33 -2.20 -0.37
CA ASN A 38 -19.97 -3.61 -0.47
C ASN A 38 -19.42 -4.09 0.87
N PRO A 39 -19.65 -5.36 1.26
CA PRO A 39 -19.05 -5.90 2.47
C PRO A 39 -17.53 -5.93 2.33
N ILE A 40 -16.83 -5.52 3.36
CA ILE A 40 -15.37 -5.53 3.43
C ILE A 40 -14.91 -6.16 4.73
N THR A 41 -13.72 -6.75 4.72
CA THR A 41 -13.00 -7.19 5.92
C THR A 41 -12.30 -6.01 6.59
N SER A 42 -11.72 -6.23 7.76
CA SER A 42 -11.00 -5.17 8.49
C SER A 42 -9.80 -4.66 7.70
N VAL A 43 -9.51 -3.37 7.81
CA VAL A 43 -8.30 -2.78 7.21
C VAL A 43 -7.07 -3.32 7.93
N LYS A 44 -6.15 -3.89 7.16
CA LYS A 44 -4.91 -4.48 7.67
C LYS A 44 -3.71 -3.58 7.42
N ASN A 45 -2.71 -3.67 8.30
CA ASN A 45 -1.49 -2.88 8.19
C ASN A 45 -0.34 -3.72 7.64
N GLN A 46 0.05 -3.47 6.39
CA GLN A 46 1.21 -4.12 5.78
C GLN A 46 2.56 -3.67 6.36
N TYR A 47 2.58 -2.60 7.17
CA TYR A 47 3.81 -1.96 7.61
C TYR A 47 4.74 -1.59 6.44
N ARG A 48 6.05 -1.80 6.54
CA ARG A 48 7.07 -1.47 5.51
C ARG A 48 7.48 -2.68 4.66
N SER A 49 6.54 -3.60 4.40
CA SER A 49 6.84 -4.87 3.72
C SER A 49 6.84 -4.79 2.19
N SER A 50 6.37 -3.69 1.60
CA SER A 50 6.16 -3.55 0.14
C SER A 50 5.23 -4.64 -0.44
N THR A 51 4.25 -5.10 0.34
CA THR A 51 3.30 -6.16 -0.01
C THR A 51 1.89 -5.66 -0.28
N CYS A 52 1.72 -4.35 -0.59
CA CYS A 52 0.42 -3.75 -0.88
C CYS A 52 -0.39 -4.49 -1.96
N TRP A 53 0.28 -5.04 -2.95
CA TRP A 53 -0.30 -5.86 -4.00
C TRP A 53 -1.05 -7.08 -3.44
N CYS A 54 -0.48 -7.76 -2.44
CA CYS A 54 -1.08 -8.93 -1.81
C CYS A 54 -2.25 -8.52 -0.90
N PHE A 55 -2.06 -7.52 -0.05
CA PHE A 55 -3.11 -7.02 0.86
C PHE A 55 -4.34 -6.52 0.10
N SER A 56 -4.15 -5.78 -1.00
CA SER A 56 -5.26 -5.27 -1.80
C SER A 56 -5.99 -6.39 -2.56
N ALA A 57 -5.26 -7.34 -3.13
CA ALA A 57 -5.87 -8.44 -3.87
C ALA A 57 -6.62 -9.41 -2.94
N LEU A 58 -6.05 -9.76 -1.78
CA LEU A 58 -6.76 -10.61 -0.82
C LEU A 58 -7.98 -9.91 -0.22
N GLY A 59 -7.89 -8.63 0.14
CA GLY A 59 -9.06 -7.88 0.59
C GLY A 59 -10.18 -7.82 -0.44
N PHE A 60 -9.84 -7.75 -1.73
CA PHE A 60 -10.82 -7.88 -2.81
C PHE A 60 -11.43 -9.28 -2.86
N LEU A 61 -10.62 -10.34 -2.81
CA LEU A 61 -11.11 -11.73 -2.84
C LEU A 61 -11.98 -12.06 -1.62
N GLU A 62 -11.63 -11.57 -0.44
CA GLU A 62 -12.42 -11.70 0.78
C GLU A 62 -13.79 -11.03 0.62
N SER A 63 -13.80 -9.78 0.14
CA SER A 63 -15.04 -9.03 -0.13
C SER A 63 -15.94 -9.75 -1.13
N GLU A 64 -15.38 -10.27 -2.22
CA GLU A 64 -16.11 -11.04 -3.21
C GLU A 64 -16.62 -12.38 -2.67
N ALA A 65 -15.84 -13.07 -1.86
CA ALA A 65 -16.29 -14.30 -1.20
C ALA A 65 -17.50 -14.03 -0.29
N ILE A 66 -17.47 -12.96 0.51
CA ILE A 66 -18.59 -12.55 1.36
C ILE A 66 -19.82 -12.25 0.49
N ARG A 67 -19.65 -11.48 -0.58
CA ARG A 67 -20.72 -11.11 -1.49
C ARG A 67 -21.34 -12.32 -2.18
N ILE A 68 -20.53 -13.18 -2.77
CA ILE A 68 -20.98 -14.35 -3.55
C ILE A 68 -21.66 -15.39 -2.62
N LYS A 69 -21.07 -15.64 -1.45
CA LYS A 69 -21.63 -16.56 -0.46
C LYS A 69 -22.76 -15.96 0.37
N ASN A 70 -23.05 -14.65 0.19
CA ASN A 70 -24.07 -13.91 0.94
C ASN A 70 -23.90 -14.06 2.46
N ILE A 71 -22.65 -13.99 2.94
CA ILE A 71 -22.33 -14.13 4.37
C ILE A 71 -22.82 -12.86 5.08
N LYS A 72 -23.70 -13.02 6.07
CA LYS A 72 -24.27 -11.92 6.84
C LYS A 72 -23.62 -11.75 8.21
N ASP A 73 -23.10 -12.84 8.75
CA ASP A 73 -22.42 -12.85 10.04
C ASP A 73 -20.95 -12.46 9.85
N THR A 74 -20.57 -11.34 10.41
CA THR A 74 -19.20 -10.81 10.31
C THR A 74 -18.16 -11.72 10.97
N THR A 75 -18.59 -12.58 11.90
CA THR A 75 -17.70 -13.57 12.54
C THR A 75 -17.27 -14.70 11.61
N LEU A 76 -17.98 -14.86 10.48
CA LEU A 76 -17.73 -15.87 9.45
C LEU A 76 -17.00 -15.27 8.23
N TYR A 77 -16.59 -14.03 8.29
CA TYR A 77 -15.86 -13.40 7.19
C TYR A 77 -14.51 -14.10 7.00
N PRO A 78 -14.13 -14.40 5.74
CA PRO A 78 -12.83 -14.98 5.47
C PRO A 78 -11.73 -13.97 5.82
N ASP A 79 -10.63 -14.46 6.36
CA ASP A 79 -9.43 -13.72 6.69
C ASP A 79 -8.24 -14.56 6.24
N PHE A 80 -7.70 -14.22 5.04
CA PHE A 80 -6.63 -14.99 4.42
C PHE A 80 -5.25 -14.45 4.81
N SER A 81 -4.29 -15.36 4.97
CA SER A 81 -2.92 -15.02 5.32
C SER A 81 -2.16 -14.43 4.14
N GLU A 82 -1.87 -13.12 4.20
CA GLU A 82 -1.07 -12.43 3.20
C GLU A 82 0.35 -12.96 3.17
N MET A 83 0.91 -13.29 4.33
CA MET A 83 2.30 -13.76 4.41
C MET A 83 2.47 -15.16 3.82
N PHE A 84 1.45 -16.00 3.84
CA PHE A 84 1.45 -17.25 3.11
C PHE A 84 1.62 -17.01 1.61
N VAL A 85 0.79 -16.15 1.04
CA VAL A 85 0.83 -15.81 -0.39
C VAL A 85 2.16 -15.15 -0.78
N VAL A 86 2.60 -14.16 -0.01
CA VAL A 86 3.88 -13.48 -0.23
C VAL A 86 5.04 -14.47 -0.22
N SER A 87 5.07 -15.38 0.74
CA SER A 87 6.13 -16.40 0.87
C SER A 87 6.22 -17.30 -0.36
N HIS A 88 5.08 -17.77 -0.87
CA HIS A 88 5.05 -18.64 -2.05
C HIS A 88 5.41 -17.87 -3.31
N SER A 89 4.86 -16.69 -3.54
CA SER A 89 5.21 -15.83 -4.68
C SER A 89 6.71 -15.54 -4.74
N TYR A 90 7.35 -15.20 -3.62
CA TYR A 90 8.79 -14.95 -3.61
C TYR A 90 9.64 -16.20 -3.82
N LYS A 91 9.21 -17.36 -3.30
CA LYS A 91 9.89 -18.63 -3.59
C LYS A 91 9.87 -18.96 -5.09
N ASP A 92 8.72 -18.82 -5.72
CA ASP A 92 8.56 -19.08 -7.16
C ASP A 92 9.37 -18.11 -8.00
N ARG A 93 9.40 -16.84 -7.64
CA ARG A 93 10.26 -15.84 -8.29
C ARG A 93 11.75 -16.15 -8.12
N ALA A 94 12.18 -16.59 -6.94
CA ALA A 94 13.56 -16.96 -6.71
C ALA A 94 13.98 -18.11 -7.64
N VAL A 95 13.14 -19.13 -7.79
CA VAL A 95 13.36 -20.24 -8.71
C VAL A 95 13.42 -19.76 -10.17
N LYS A 96 12.45 -18.91 -10.58
CA LYS A 96 12.42 -18.34 -11.92
C LYS A 96 13.66 -17.47 -12.19
N TYR A 97 14.07 -16.64 -11.22
CA TYR A 97 15.27 -15.82 -11.32
C TYR A 97 16.53 -16.64 -11.61
N VAL A 98 16.74 -17.72 -10.85
CA VAL A 98 17.89 -18.62 -11.05
C VAL A 98 17.79 -19.33 -12.40
N ARG A 99 16.62 -19.83 -12.79
CA ARG A 99 16.42 -20.55 -14.05
C ARG A 99 16.58 -19.70 -15.30
N THR A 100 16.45 -18.38 -15.15
CA THR A 100 16.58 -17.42 -16.26
C THR A 100 17.86 -16.60 -16.20
N ASP A 101 18.85 -17.04 -15.44
CA ASP A 101 20.15 -16.34 -15.28
C ASP A 101 19.98 -14.86 -14.90
N GLY A 102 18.99 -14.56 -14.04
CA GLY A 102 18.73 -13.21 -13.56
C GLY A 102 17.93 -12.30 -14.52
N HIS A 103 17.40 -12.82 -15.61
CA HIS A 103 16.60 -12.03 -16.55
C HIS A 103 15.24 -11.60 -15.97
N ILE A 104 14.69 -12.36 -15.03
CA ILE A 104 13.47 -12.01 -14.33
C ILE A 104 13.82 -11.20 -13.08
N ASN A 105 13.12 -10.08 -12.87
CA ASN A 105 13.34 -9.24 -11.72
C ASN A 105 12.96 -9.95 -10.42
N PHE A 106 13.88 -9.99 -9.45
CA PHE A 106 13.65 -10.49 -8.09
C PHE A 106 13.73 -9.32 -7.09
N ALA A 107 12.87 -8.33 -7.27
CA ALA A 107 12.76 -7.18 -6.39
C ALA A 107 11.47 -7.23 -5.55
N ALA A 108 11.37 -6.33 -4.59
CA ALA A 108 10.15 -6.10 -3.82
C ALA A 108 9.01 -5.59 -4.73
N GLY A 109 7.78 -5.87 -4.31
CA GLY A 109 6.59 -5.54 -5.08
C GLY A 109 6.13 -6.68 -6.00
N SER A 110 4.87 -6.63 -6.40
CA SER A 110 4.22 -7.55 -7.32
C SER A 110 2.86 -7.02 -7.75
N GLU A 111 2.08 -7.86 -8.42
CA GLU A 111 0.76 -7.55 -8.94
C GLU A 111 -0.30 -8.55 -8.41
N ALA A 112 -1.57 -8.23 -8.61
CA ALA A 112 -2.68 -9.08 -8.17
C ALA A 112 -2.65 -10.47 -8.83
N ASP A 113 -2.09 -10.57 -10.03
CA ASP A 113 -1.95 -11.83 -10.77
C ASP A 113 -1.11 -12.87 -10.02
N ASP A 114 -0.06 -12.44 -9.32
CA ASP A 114 0.74 -13.33 -8.49
C ASP A 114 -0.06 -13.93 -7.32
N VAL A 115 -1.07 -13.20 -6.80
CA VAL A 115 -1.98 -13.74 -5.77
C VAL A 115 -2.86 -14.85 -6.36
N LEU A 116 -3.36 -14.64 -7.58
CA LEU A 116 -4.16 -15.63 -8.28
C LEU A 116 -3.35 -16.90 -8.57
N HIS A 117 -2.13 -16.76 -9.10
CA HIS A 117 -1.23 -17.91 -9.32
C HIS A 117 -0.95 -18.69 -8.04
N VAL A 118 -0.62 -18.01 -6.94
CA VAL A 118 -0.40 -18.70 -5.66
C VAL A 118 -1.69 -19.39 -5.18
N SER A 119 -2.84 -18.74 -5.35
CA SER A 119 -4.12 -19.34 -4.95
C SER A 119 -4.50 -20.58 -5.77
N GLU A 120 -4.11 -20.62 -7.04
CA GLU A 120 -4.31 -21.76 -7.93
C GLU A 120 -3.35 -22.91 -7.61
N ASP A 121 -2.07 -22.61 -7.39
CA ASP A 121 -1.03 -23.62 -7.22
C ASP A 121 -0.96 -24.18 -5.78
N TYR A 122 -1.22 -23.35 -4.77
CA TYR A 122 -1.02 -23.67 -3.35
C TYR A 122 -2.27 -23.53 -2.49
N GLY A 123 -3.32 -22.89 -3.03
CA GLY A 123 -4.51 -22.53 -2.28
C GLY A 123 -4.32 -21.28 -1.41
N LEU A 124 -5.31 -21.01 -0.56
CA LEU A 124 -5.28 -19.94 0.43
C LEU A 124 -5.50 -20.55 1.82
N VAL A 125 -4.82 -19.99 2.83
CA VAL A 125 -4.95 -20.42 4.22
C VAL A 125 -5.48 -19.28 5.08
N PRO A 126 -6.22 -19.58 6.16
CA PRO A 126 -6.63 -18.57 7.12
C PRO A 126 -5.43 -17.87 7.78
N GLN A 127 -5.65 -16.62 8.21
CA GLN A 127 -4.70 -15.82 8.97
C GLN A 127 -4.43 -16.41 10.35
#